data_2b5356446c1aaa8a941b23dcaa0f6fc9
#
_entry.id   2b5356446c1aaa8a941b23dcaa0f6fc9
#
_cell.length_a   1.000
_cell.length_b   1.000
_cell.length_c   1.000
_cell.angle_alpha   90.00
_cell.angle_beta   90.00
_cell.angle_gamma   90.00
#
_symmetry.space_group_name_H-M   'P 1'
#
loop_
_entity.id
_entity.type
_entity.pdbx_description
1 polymer ?
#
loop_
_entity_poly.entity_id
_entity_poly.type
_entity_poly.pdbx_seq_one_letter_code
_entity_poly.pdbx_strand_id
1 'polypeptide(L)'
;MNEETEQLLSELERIVVERQDWLFRFAYIRIGVREDAEDVVQEVLLNVFRRLREKMHVESLEQYVIRSISNACNDYFRRRPLSIVPLDKAEQVPVHEGDKQIHEEFIRINKLLDTLPKEQSEIVRLKCYDDLTFKQIAELQGIPEATAKSRYRYAIMHLKNKLRVEN
;
A
#
# COMPACT_ATOMS: atom_id res chain seq x y z
N MET A 1 28.61 5.47 15.79
CA MET A 1 27.17 5.43 15.62
C MET A 1 26.56 5.45 17.02
N ASN A 2 25.47 6.16 17.27
CA ASN A 2 24.91 6.17 18.60
C ASN A 2 23.99 4.94 18.79
N GLU A 3 23.75 4.59 20.04
CA GLU A 3 22.97 3.41 20.43
C GLU A 3 21.55 3.41 19.83
N GLU A 4 20.90 4.58 19.78
CA GLU A 4 19.58 4.77 19.19
C GLU A 4 19.57 4.42 17.69
N THR A 5 20.59 4.84 16.96
CA THR A 5 20.70 4.52 15.52
C THR A 5 20.89 3.01 15.29
N GLU A 6 21.70 2.37 16.15
CA GLU A 6 21.90 0.91 16.07
C GLU A 6 20.63 0.13 16.34
N GLN A 7 19.84 0.58 17.33
CA GLN A 7 18.53 -0.02 17.63
C GLN A 7 17.56 0.11 16.47
N LEU A 8 17.46 1.30 15.86
CA LEU A 8 16.60 1.53 14.70
C LEU A 8 17.03 0.73 13.47
N LEU A 9 18.33 0.56 13.24
CA LEU A 9 18.82 -0.28 12.15
C LEU A 9 18.50 -1.76 12.38
N SER A 10 18.64 -2.25 13.61
CA SER A 10 18.22 -3.61 13.96
C SER A 10 16.72 -3.81 13.82
N GLU A 11 15.92 -2.81 14.18
CA GLU A 11 14.46 -2.84 13.98
C GLU A 11 14.12 -2.86 12.49
N LEU A 12 14.79 -2.07 11.66
CA LEU A 12 14.60 -2.09 10.21
C LEU A 12 14.91 -3.48 9.62
N GLU A 13 16.02 -4.08 10.03
CA GLU A 13 16.37 -5.43 9.60
C GLU A 13 15.29 -6.45 9.98
N ARG A 14 14.77 -6.37 11.18
CA ARG A 14 13.67 -7.21 11.63
C ARG A 14 12.41 -7.00 10.79
N ILE A 15 12.03 -5.76 10.50
CA ILE A 15 10.88 -5.43 9.66
C ILE A 15 11.06 -6.05 8.27
N VAL A 16 12.24 -5.93 7.67
CA VAL A 16 12.52 -6.51 6.36
C VAL A 16 12.35 -8.03 6.40
N VAL A 17 12.95 -8.70 7.37
CA VAL A 17 12.90 -10.17 7.48
C VAL A 17 11.47 -10.67 7.74
N GLU A 18 10.76 -10.05 8.68
CA GLU A 18 9.44 -10.53 9.12
C GLU A 18 8.29 -10.08 8.22
N ARG A 19 8.42 -8.92 7.56
CA ARG A 19 7.33 -8.27 6.84
C ARG A 19 7.57 -8.11 5.33
N GLN A 20 8.62 -8.70 4.80
CA GLN A 20 8.99 -8.54 3.38
C GLN A 20 7.82 -8.87 2.44
N ASP A 21 7.18 -10.00 2.63
CA ASP A 21 6.06 -10.44 1.77
C ASP A 21 4.87 -9.50 1.87
N TRP A 22 4.57 -9.04 3.09
CA TRP A 22 3.50 -8.09 3.33
C TRP A 22 3.76 -6.73 2.68
N LEU A 23 4.98 -6.20 2.82
CA LEU A 23 5.38 -4.93 2.22
C LEU A 23 5.32 -4.99 0.69
N PHE A 24 5.80 -6.07 0.10
CA PHE A 24 5.71 -6.33 -1.33
C PHE A 24 4.26 -6.38 -1.79
N ARG A 25 3.43 -7.15 -1.12
CA ARG A 25 2.00 -7.28 -1.42
C ARG A 25 1.27 -5.94 -1.31
N PHE A 26 1.59 -5.17 -0.28
CA PHE A 26 1.05 -3.82 -0.08
C PHE A 26 1.32 -2.91 -1.29
N ALA A 27 2.54 -2.92 -1.81
CA ALA A 27 2.91 -2.17 -3.01
C ALA A 27 2.30 -2.77 -4.27
N TYR A 28 2.31 -4.10 -4.40
CA TYR A 28 1.82 -4.81 -5.59
C TYR A 28 0.34 -4.57 -5.85
N ILE A 29 -0.48 -4.56 -4.82
CA ILE A 29 -1.92 -4.28 -4.93
C ILE A 29 -2.17 -2.87 -5.45
N ARG A 30 -1.30 -1.93 -5.13
CA ARG A 30 -1.42 -0.54 -5.57
C ARG A 30 -0.89 -0.32 -6.97
N ILE A 31 0.21 -0.93 -7.31
CA ILE A 31 0.95 -0.72 -8.57
C ILE A 31 0.49 -1.67 -9.67
N GLY A 32 0.24 -2.93 -9.35
CA GLY A 32 -0.22 -3.95 -10.29
C GLY A 32 0.87 -4.56 -11.17
N VAL A 33 2.11 -4.10 -11.07
CA VAL A 33 3.26 -4.62 -11.81
C VAL A 33 4.29 -5.10 -10.79
N ARG A 34 4.61 -6.40 -10.81
CA ARG A 34 5.48 -7.05 -9.84
C ARG A 34 6.84 -6.37 -9.73
N GLU A 35 7.52 -6.21 -10.86
CA GLU A 35 8.87 -5.65 -10.89
C GLU A 35 8.91 -4.22 -10.35
N ASP A 36 7.93 -3.41 -10.72
CA ASP A 36 7.82 -2.03 -10.25
C ASP A 36 7.49 -1.97 -8.75
N ALA A 37 6.66 -2.88 -8.25
CA ALA A 37 6.36 -2.98 -6.82
C ALA A 37 7.60 -3.39 -6.01
N GLU A 38 8.37 -4.35 -6.49
CA GLU A 38 9.64 -4.74 -5.88
C GLU A 38 10.62 -3.57 -5.84
N ASP A 39 10.77 -2.84 -6.95
CA ASP A 39 11.64 -1.68 -7.05
C ASP A 39 11.25 -0.57 -6.08
N VAL A 40 9.95 -0.28 -5.97
CA VAL A 40 9.43 0.72 -5.04
C VAL A 40 9.77 0.34 -3.59
N VAL A 41 9.51 -0.90 -3.19
CA VAL A 41 9.80 -1.36 -1.83
C VAL A 41 11.30 -1.29 -1.54
N GLN A 42 12.14 -1.78 -2.45
CA GLN A 42 13.59 -1.75 -2.29
C GLN A 42 14.12 -0.31 -2.19
N GLU A 43 13.67 0.58 -3.07
CA GLU A 43 14.08 1.99 -3.03
C GLU A 43 13.70 2.66 -1.71
N VAL A 44 12.48 2.43 -1.23
CA VAL A 44 12.02 2.97 0.05
C VAL A 44 12.87 2.45 1.20
N LEU A 45 13.12 1.15 1.26
CA LEU A 45 13.92 0.55 2.33
C LEU A 45 15.36 1.07 2.34
N LEU A 46 15.96 1.25 1.16
CA LEU A 46 17.29 1.85 1.02
C LEU A 46 17.30 3.31 1.49
N ASN A 47 16.29 4.08 1.15
CA ASN A 47 16.18 5.48 1.57
C ASN A 47 15.98 5.59 3.09
N VAL A 48 15.16 4.72 3.67
CA VAL A 48 14.98 4.66 5.13
C VAL A 48 16.30 4.32 5.81
N PHE A 49 17.01 3.31 5.33
CA PHE A 49 18.34 2.95 5.84
C PHE A 49 19.31 4.12 5.84
N ARG A 50 19.41 4.85 4.72
CA ARG A 50 20.29 6.03 4.61
C ARG A 50 19.90 7.10 5.61
N ARG A 51 18.61 7.42 5.75
CA ARG A 51 18.11 8.43 6.68
C ARG A 51 18.36 8.07 8.13
N LEU A 52 18.22 6.80 8.51
CA LEU A 52 18.55 6.33 9.85
C LEU A 52 20.04 6.55 10.16
N ARG A 53 20.91 6.31 9.19
CA ARG A 53 22.36 6.60 9.34
C ARG A 53 22.67 8.08 9.47
N GLU A 54 21.83 8.94 8.91
CA GLU A 54 21.90 10.40 9.05
C GLU A 54 21.23 10.92 10.34
N LYS A 55 20.96 10.04 11.29
CA LYS A 55 20.37 10.33 12.61
C LYS A 55 18.93 10.88 12.54
N MET A 56 18.13 10.37 11.63
CA MET A 56 16.72 10.67 11.62
C MET A 56 16.05 10.10 12.88
N HIS A 57 15.25 10.91 13.53
CA HIS A 57 14.40 10.46 14.63
C HIS A 57 13.03 10.04 14.09
N VAL A 58 12.52 8.90 14.55
CA VAL A 58 11.21 8.37 14.17
C VAL A 58 10.56 7.66 15.35
N GLU A 59 9.28 7.97 15.63
CA GLU A 59 8.55 7.36 16.74
C GLU A 59 8.17 5.91 16.47
N SER A 60 7.76 5.60 15.24
CA SER A 60 7.41 4.23 14.83
C SER A 60 8.01 3.96 13.46
N LEU A 61 9.05 3.14 13.43
CA LEU A 61 9.77 2.81 12.21
C LEU A 61 8.88 2.03 11.23
N GLU A 62 8.11 1.09 11.72
CA GLU A 62 7.20 0.29 10.88
C GLU A 62 6.16 1.18 10.18
N GLN A 63 5.51 2.09 10.91
CA GLN A 63 4.55 3.02 10.32
C GLN A 63 5.22 3.97 9.33
N TYR A 64 6.43 4.41 9.63
CA TYR A 64 7.21 5.26 8.72
C TYR A 64 7.52 4.53 7.41
N VAL A 65 7.92 3.28 7.47
CA VAL A 65 8.18 2.45 6.28
C VAL A 65 6.90 2.28 5.44
N ILE A 66 5.80 1.90 6.06
CA ILE A 66 4.51 1.70 5.38
C ILE A 66 4.04 3.00 4.71
N ARG A 67 4.12 4.12 5.41
CA ARG A 67 3.76 5.43 4.88
C ARG A 67 4.66 5.83 3.72
N SER A 68 5.95 5.57 3.83
CA SER A 68 6.93 5.85 2.76
C SER A 68 6.62 5.03 1.50
N ILE A 69 6.27 3.76 1.65
CA ILE A 69 5.86 2.89 0.52
C ILE A 69 4.55 3.42 -0.10
N SER A 70 3.56 3.77 0.72
CA SER A 70 2.31 4.35 0.24
C SER A 70 2.55 5.62 -0.57
N ASN A 71 3.38 6.53 -0.07
CA ASN A 71 3.75 7.75 -0.77
C ASN A 71 4.50 7.46 -2.08
N ALA A 72 5.41 6.50 -2.06
CA ALA A 72 6.15 6.10 -3.25
C ALA A 72 5.24 5.48 -4.33
N CYS A 73 4.23 4.72 -3.93
CA CYS A 73 3.21 4.20 -4.84
C CYS A 73 2.38 5.34 -5.47
N ASN A 74 2.01 6.35 -4.68
CA ASN A 74 1.32 7.53 -5.19
C ASN A 74 2.21 8.31 -6.18
N ASP A 75 3.49 8.46 -5.88
CA ASP A 75 4.46 9.11 -6.77
C ASP A 75 4.66 8.32 -8.06
N TYR A 76 4.67 7.00 -7.99
CA TYR A 76 4.73 6.12 -9.15
C TYR A 76 3.61 6.44 -10.15
N PHE A 77 2.38 6.57 -9.70
CA PHE A 77 1.24 6.93 -10.55
C PHE A 77 1.30 8.37 -11.04
N ARG A 78 1.82 9.27 -10.25
CA ARG A 78 1.97 10.68 -10.61
C ARG A 78 2.99 10.88 -11.72
N ARG A 79 4.09 10.11 -11.72
CA ARG A 79 5.16 10.14 -12.72
C ARG A 79 4.83 9.41 -14.02
N ARG A 80 3.85 8.53 -14.00
CA ARG A 80 3.33 7.82 -15.17
C ARG A 80 1.96 8.37 -15.53
N PRO A 81 1.88 9.45 -16.34
CA PRO A 81 0.58 9.98 -16.73
C PRO A 81 -0.14 8.93 -17.57
N LEU A 82 -1.39 8.67 -17.28
CA LEU A 82 -2.50 8.05 -18.04
C LEU A 82 -2.20 7.05 -19.19
N SER A 83 -0.96 6.88 -19.61
CA SER A 83 -0.46 5.75 -20.38
C SER A 83 -0.18 4.54 -19.50
N ILE A 84 -0.62 4.60 -18.27
CA ILE A 84 -0.75 3.48 -17.36
C ILE A 84 -1.47 2.38 -18.10
N VAL A 85 -0.81 1.23 -18.11
CA VAL A 85 -1.32 -0.01 -18.61
C VAL A 85 -2.81 -0.08 -18.28
N PRO A 86 -3.72 0.05 -19.30
CA PRO A 86 -5.13 -0.11 -19.04
C PRO A 86 -5.34 -1.44 -18.32
N LEU A 87 -6.39 -1.55 -17.50
CA LEU A 87 -6.70 -2.81 -16.81
C LEU A 87 -6.64 -4.01 -17.77
N ASP A 88 -7.02 -3.80 -19.02
CA ASP A 88 -6.96 -4.80 -20.10
C ASP A 88 -5.53 -5.27 -20.40
N LYS A 89 -4.53 -4.43 -20.24
CA LYS A 89 -3.12 -4.78 -20.42
C LYS A 89 -2.48 -5.35 -19.16
N ALA A 90 -2.99 -5.04 -17.97
CA ALA A 90 -2.58 -5.68 -16.74
C ALA A 90 -2.88 -7.18 -16.77
N GLU A 91 -3.97 -7.57 -17.44
CA GLU A 91 -4.32 -8.99 -17.67
C GLU A 91 -3.33 -9.72 -18.59
N GLN A 92 -2.55 -8.99 -19.38
CA GLN A 92 -1.59 -9.55 -20.34
C GLN A 92 -0.16 -9.62 -19.82
N VAL A 93 0.10 -9.07 -18.62
CA VAL A 93 1.44 -9.12 -18.01
C VAL A 93 1.76 -10.56 -17.62
N PRO A 94 2.91 -11.14 -18.05
CA PRO A 94 3.31 -12.46 -17.62
C PRO A 94 3.44 -12.50 -16.10
N VAL A 95 2.65 -13.34 -15.46
CA VAL A 95 2.65 -13.49 -14.01
C VAL A 95 3.31 -14.82 -13.67
N HIS A 96 4.25 -14.82 -12.74
CA HIS A 96 4.78 -16.04 -12.18
C HIS A 96 3.66 -16.86 -11.53
N GLU A 97 3.71 -18.16 -11.67
CA GLU A 97 2.65 -19.07 -11.23
C GLU A 97 2.25 -18.85 -9.76
N GLY A 98 3.23 -18.52 -8.90
CA GLY A 98 2.99 -18.19 -7.49
C GLY A 98 2.28 -16.87 -7.23
N ASP A 99 2.26 -15.95 -8.21
CA ASP A 99 1.64 -14.63 -8.09
C ASP A 99 0.29 -14.53 -8.81
N LYS A 100 -0.09 -15.57 -9.55
CA LYS A 100 -1.31 -15.57 -10.36
C LYS A 100 -2.55 -15.22 -9.56
N GLN A 101 -2.69 -15.79 -8.38
CA GLN A 101 -3.83 -15.54 -7.48
C GLN A 101 -3.84 -14.10 -7.00
N ILE A 102 -2.69 -13.55 -6.64
CA ILE A 102 -2.55 -12.14 -6.21
C ILE A 102 -2.89 -11.21 -7.37
N HIS A 103 -2.43 -11.53 -8.56
CA HIS A 103 -2.70 -10.74 -9.76
C HIS A 103 -4.20 -10.72 -10.15
N GLU A 104 -4.85 -11.87 -10.13
CA GLU A 104 -6.29 -11.99 -10.38
C GLU A 104 -7.10 -11.20 -9.34
N GLU A 105 -6.70 -11.30 -8.07
CA GLU A 105 -7.30 -10.56 -6.97
C GLU A 105 -7.10 -9.05 -7.14
N PHE A 106 -5.91 -8.61 -7.55
CA PHE A 106 -5.61 -7.23 -7.88
C PHE A 106 -6.58 -6.68 -8.94
N ILE A 107 -6.73 -7.38 -10.06
CA ILE A 107 -7.61 -6.96 -11.15
C ILE A 107 -9.05 -6.85 -10.69
N ARG A 108 -9.56 -7.86 -10.01
CA ARG A 108 -10.94 -7.90 -9.53
C ARG A 108 -11.24 -6.78 -8.53
N ILE A 109 -10.36 -6.59 -7.54
CA ILE A 109 -10.54 -5.56 -6.51
C ILE A 109 -10.44 -4.17 -7.13
N ASN A 110 -9.48 -3.94 -8.02
CA ASN A 110 -9.32 -2.64 -8.64
C ASN A 110 -10.52 -2.26 -9.52
N LYS A 111 -11.09 -3.19 -10.28
CA LYS A 111 -12.32 -2.94 -11.04
C LYS A 111 -13.45 -2.47 -10.12
N LEU A 112 -13.61 -3.13 -8.99
CA LEU A 112 -14.64 -2.79 -8.01
C LEU A 112 -14.36 -1.45 -7.32
N LEU A 113 -13.12 -1.24 -6.89
CA LEU A 113 -12.72 -0.03 -6.17
C LEU A 113 -12.65 1.22 -7.05
N ASP A 114 -12.38 1.07 -8.35
CA ASP A 114 -12.39 2.18 -9.31
C ASP A 114 -13.77 2.84 -9.44
N THR A 115 -14.81 2.19 -8.97
CA THR A 115 -16.16 2.75 -8.93
C THR A 115 -16.38 3.68 -7.74
N LEU A 116 -15.45 3.74 -6.80
CA LEU A 116 -15.51 4.57 -5.60
C LEU A 116 -14.67 5.84 -5.72
N PRO A 117 -15.02 6.91 -5.00
CA PRO A 117 -14.08 8.02 -4.82
C PRO A 117 -12.74 7.55 -4.27
N LYS A 118 -11.65 8.19 -4.68
CA LYS A 118 -10.28 7.80 -4.33
C LYS A 118 -10.07 7.65 -2.82
N GLU A 119 -10.58 8.58 -2.01
CA GLU A 119 -10.44 8.51 -0.55
C GLU A 119 -11.16 7.32 0.05
N GLN A 120 -12.29 6.93 -0.52
CA GLN A 120 -13.04 5.75 -0.08
C GLN A 120 -12.36 4.45 -0.49
N SER A 121 -11.88 4.37 -1.73
CA SER A 121 -11.19 3.16 -2.21
C SER A 121 -9.91 2.89 -1.42
N GLU A 122 -9.15 3.93 -1.08
CA GLU A 122 -7.93 3.79 -0.30
C GLU A 122 -8.21 3.26 1.12
N ILE A 123 -9.25 3.76 1.78
CA ILE A 123 -9.65 3.26 3.11
C ILE A 123 -10.05 1.78 3.07
N VAL A 124 -10.77 1.37 2.04
CA VAL A 124 -11.15 -0.05 1.88
C VAL A 124 -9.92 -0.94 1.70
N ARG A 125 -8.96 -0.51 0.87
CA ARG A 125 -7.70 -1.25 0.70
C ARG A 125 -6.97 -1.42 2.03
N LEU A 126 -6.78 -0.33 2.75
CA LEU A 126 -6.06 -0.36 4.03
C LEU A 126 -6.77 -1.20 5.09
N LYS A 127 -8.09 -1.13 5.16
CA LYS A 127 -8.88 -1.86 6.16
C LYS A 127 -9.04 -3.34 5.83
N CYS A 128 -9.47 -3.66 4.62
CA CYS A 128 -9.84 -5.02 4.24
C CYS A 128 -8.66 -5.83 3.71
N TYR A 129 -7.72 -5.20 3.08
CA TYR A 129 -6.60 -5.86 2.42
C TYR A 129 -5.35 -5.90 3.30
N ASP A 130 -5.02 -4.80 3.92
CA ASP A 130 -3.83 -4.67 4.77
C ASP A 130 -4.12 -4.91 6.25
N ASP A 131 -5.38 -5.14 6.58
CA ASP A 131 -5.86 -5.44 7.94
C ASP A 131 -5.45 -4.40 9.00
N LEU A 132 -5.41 -3.13 8.59
CA LEU A 132 -5.08 -2.03 9.49
C LEU A 132 -6.30 -1.64 10.33
N THR A 133 -6.03 -1.20 11.56
CA THR A 133 -7.06 -0.59 12.40
C THR A 133 -7.41 0.81 11.90
N PHE A 134 -8.58 1.33 12.24
CA PHE A 134 -8.95 2.71 11.88
C PHE A 134 -7.99 3.73 12.48
N LYS A 135 -7.44 3.45 13.65
CA LYS A 135 -6.42 4.30 14.27
C LYS A 135 -5.15 4.34 13.41
N GLN A 136 -4.67 3.19 12.94
CA GLN A 136 -3.50 3.10 12.07
C GLN A 136 -3.74 3.79 10.73
N ILE A 137 -4.92 3.60 10.14
CA ILE A 137 -5.31 4.26 8.89
C ILE A 137 -5.34 5.78 9.06
N ALA A 138 -5.94 6.26 10.14
CA ALA A 138 -6.01 7.69 10.46
C ALA A 138 -4.61 8.30 10.59
N GLU A 139 -3.71 7.63 11.29
CA GLU A 139 -2.31 8.05 11.44
C GLU A 139 -1.57 8.06 10.10
N LEU A 140 -1.75 7.02 9.28
CA LEU A 140 -1.15 6.90 7.95
C LEU A 140 -1.58 8.04 7.02
N GLN A 141 -2.86 8.37 7.01
CA GLN A 141 -3.42 9.35 6.09
C GLN A 141 -3.46 10.77 6.66
N GLY A 142 -3.11 10.96 7.91
CA GLY A 142 -3.15 12.26 8.58
C GLY A 142 -4.58 12.82 8.71
N ILE A 143 -5.55 11.96 8.98
CA ILE A 143 -6.98 12.31 9.16
C ILE A 143 -7.46 11.87 10.55
N PRO A 144 -8.56 12.46 11.06
CA PRO A 144 -9.18 11.98 12.28
C PRO A 144 -9.69 10.54 12.13
N GLU A 145 -9.62 9.75 13.18
CA GLU A 145 -10.15 8.38 13.20
C GLU A 145 -11.63 8.32 12.84
N ALA A 146 -12.43 9.26 13.32
CA ALA A 146 -13.85 9.37 12.98
C ALA A 146 -14.07 9.56 11.46
N THR A 147 -13.20 10.32 10.80
CA THR A 147 -13.23 10.51 9.35
C THR A 147 -12.90 9.20 8.61
N ALA A 148 -11.91 8.46 9.09
CA ALA A 148 -11.57 7.14 8.52
C ALA A 148 -12.76 6.18 8.63
N LYS A 149 -13.41 6.11 9.78
CA LYS A 149 -14.61 5.29 9.99
C LYS A 149 -15.77 5.69 9.07
N SER A 150 -16.02 6.98 8.93
CA SER A 150 -17.09 7.48 8.05
C SER A 150 -16.84 7.17 6.59
N ARG A 151 -15.63 7.39 6.10
CA ARG A 151 -15.22 7.07 4.72
C ARG A 151 -15.37 5.57 4.43
N TYR A 152 -14.95 4.73 5.37
CA TYR A 152 -15.10 3.29 5.25
C TYR A 152 -16.58 2.88 5.18
N ARG A 153 -17.40 3.39 6.07
CA ARG A 153 -18.84 3.10 6.09
C ARG A 153 -19.53 3.49 4.79
N TYR A 154 -19.25 4.69 4.25
CA TYR A 154 -19.80 5.12 2.97
C TYR A 154 -19.30 4.25 1.81
N ALA A 155 -18.02 3.87 1.82
CA ALA A 155 -17.45 2.98 0.82
C ALA A 155 -18.15 1.62 0.80
N ILE A 156 -18.33 1.00 1.95
CA ILE A 156 -19.01 -0.29 2.08
C ILE A 156 -20.46 -0.20 1.64
N MET A 157 -21.15 0.89 1.96
CA MET A 157 -22.54 1.11 1.51
C MET A 157 -22.62 1.20 -0.01
N HIS A 158 -21.73 1.94 -0.65
CA HIS A 158 -21.67 2.04 -2.12
C HIS A 158 -21.36 0.68 -2.77
N LEU A 159 -20.42 -0.08 -2.22
CA LEU A 159 -20.07 -1.40 -2.74
C LEU A 159 -21.24 -2.39 -2.60
N LYS A 160 -21.93 -2.38 -1.47
CA LYS A 160 -23.13 -3.22 -1.27
C LYS A 160 -24.22 -2.90 -2.27
N ASN A 161 -24.47 -1.63 -2.53
CA ASN A 161 -25.46 -1.21 -3.52
C ASN A 161 -25.08 -1.67 -4.93
N LYS A 162 -23.81 -1.58 -5.31
CA LYS A 162 -23.33 -2.07 -6.60
C LYS A 162 -23.48 -3.58 -6.74
N LEU A 163 -23.10 -4.35 -5.75
CA LEU A 163 -23.23 -5.80 -5.77
C LEU A 163 -24.69 -6.27 -5.83
N ARG A 164 -25.64 -5.49 -5.28
CA ARG A 164 -27.07 -5.79 -5.40
C ARG A 164 -27.61 -5.58 -6.81
N VAL A 165 -27.08 -4.60 -7.53
CA VAL A 165 -27.53 -4.29 -8.91
C VAL A 165 -26.98 -5.29 -9.91
N GLU A 166 -25.83 -5.90 -9.65
CA GLU A 166 -25.20 -6.91 -10.52
C GLU A 166 -25.77 -8.33 -10.33
N ASN A 167 -26.53 -8.57 -9.27
CA ASN A 167 -27.25 -9.81 -9.00
C ASN A 167 -28.74 -9.64 -9.35
#